data_7f6ae3f2720b4ab3b5c00e64fdbae775
#
_entry.id   7f6ae3f2720b4ab3b5c00e64fdbae775
#
_cell.length_a   1.000
_cell.length_b   1.000
_cell.length_c   1.000
_cell.angle_alpha   90.00
_cell.angle_beta   90.00
_cell.angle_gamma   90.00
#
_symmetry.space_group_name_H-M   'P 1'
#
loop_
_entity.id
_entity.type
_entity.pdbx_description
1 polymer ?
#
loop_
_entity_poly.entity_id
_entity_poly.type
_entity_poly.pdbx_seq_one_letter_code
_entity_poly.pdbx_strand_id
1 'polypeptide(L)'
;MNRLQSILIARTAPAILSLLTRRGFLQGAAGVAVASVATALWAQRPVESIHDIKGAVRVNGALINDKAVIQTGDVITTGSDGKVVFVVGGDAFFLRERSELRIEKSMSGTFAVSALRMITGAVGMVFGRRSGAPVSINTPTVTAGIRGTGCYMETRGDATYFCTCYGAIELTGVKDPGQKEIIAASHHRPKLVYNEPRDGQWIVDATVDNTHTDGEMDMLEKCVGRRAPWFTGQPNPYQNN
;
A
#
# COMPACT_ATOMS: atom_id res chain seq x y z
N MET A 1 -2.97 -43.16 -53.05
CA MET A 1 -1.73 -43.39 -53.79
C MET A 1 -0.61 -42.74 -53.01
N ASN A 2 0.22 -43.56 -52.60
CA ASN A 2 1.65 -43.70 -52.30
C ASN A 2 2.11 -43.00 -51.02
N ARG A 3 2.39 -43.81 -49.99
CA ARG A 3 3.55 -44.71 -49.71
C ARG A 3 4.78 -43.93 -49.23
N LEU A 4 5.14 -44.22 -47.95
CA LEU A 4 6.40 -44.83 -47.48
C LEU A 4 7.53 -43.82 -47.27
N GLN A 5 8.40 -43.83 -46.30
CA GLN A 5 8.91 -44.88 -45.39
C GLN A 5 9.74 -44.24 -44.27
N SER A 6 9.66 -44.88 -43.14
CA SER A 6 10.60 -45.06 -42.06
C SER A 6 12.09 -44.85 -42.39
N ILE A 7 12.88 -44.29 -41.43
CA ILE A 7 14.16 -44.88 -41.02
C ILE A 7 14.45 -44.54 -39.56
N LEU A 8 14.51 -45.53 -38.75
CA LEU A 8 15.11 -45.67 -37.43
C LEU A 8 16.63 -45.58 -37.54
N ILE A 9 17.31 -44.77 -36.76
CA ILE A 9 18.71 -45.05 -36.40
C ILE A 9 18.88 -44.86 -34.90
N ALA A 10 18.90 -45.98 -34.22
CA ALA A 10 19.46 -46.10 -32.88
C ALA A 10 21.01 -46.02 -32.97
N ARG A 11 21.62 -45.21 -32.14
CA ARG A 11 23.07 -45.35 -31.85
C ARG A 11 23.29 -45.32 -30.36
N THR A 12 23.71 -46.44 -29.94
CA THR A 12 24.27 -46.93 -28.68
C THR A 12 25.30 -46.03 -28.05
N ALA A 13 25.14 -45.80 -26.73
CA ALA A 13 26.17 -45.29 -25.86
C ALA A 13 27.07 -46.46 -25.39
N PRO A 14 28.40 -46.29 -25.33
CA PRO A 14 29.23 -47.27 -24.64
C PRO A 14 29.29 -46.96 -23.15
N ALA A 15 29.04 -47.98 -22.36
CA ALA A 15 29.32 -48.04 -20.94
C ALA A 15 30.86 -47.98 -20.70
N ILE A 16 31.30 -47.02 -19.95
CA ILE A 16 32.64 -47.03 -19.34
C ILE A 16 32.48 -47.49 -17.89
N LEU A 17 32.58 -48.80 -17.73
CA LEU A 17 32.77 -49.46 -16.46
C LEU A 17 34.27 -49.79 -16.37
N SER A 18 35.04 -49.08 -15.53
CA SER A 18 36.39 -49.53 -15.18
C SER A 18 36.82 -49.01 -13.81
N LEU A 19 36.94 -50.00 -12.91
CA LEU A 19 37.99 -50.14 -11.93
C LEU A 19 38.06 -49.12 -10.77
N LEU A 20 37.29 -49.40 -9.76
CA LEU A 20 37.62 -49.07 -8.39
C LEU A 20 38.56 -50.16 -7.83
N THR A 21 39.86 -49.93 -7.89
CA THR A 21 40.83 -50.74 -7.17
C THR A 21 40.77 -50.42 -5.68
N ARG A 22 40.64 -51.47 -4.88
CA ARG A 22 40.68 -51.45 -3.41
C ARG A 22 42.09 -51.17 -2.88
N ARG A 23 42.67 -50.02 -3.08
CA ARG A 23 43.88 -49.58 -2.34
C ARG A 23 43.96 -48.05 -2.40
N GLY A 24 43.34 -47.37 -1.46
CA GLY A 24 43.36 -45.93 -1.32
C GLY A 24 42.50 -45.42 -0.18
N PHE A 25 42.11 -46.33 0.72
CA PHE A 25 41.19 -45.99 1.81
C PHE A 25 41.90 -45.77 3.15
N LEU A 26 43.04 -45.14 3.15
CA LEU A 26 43.69 -44.70 4.39
C LEU A 26 44.73 -43.64 4.07
N GLN A 27 44.33 -42.45 3.78
CA GLN A 27 45.06 -41.19 4.02
C GLN A 27 44.32 -40.04 3.31
N GLY A 28 43.42 -39.43 4.02
CA GLY A 28 42.63 -38.30 3.53
C GLY A 28 41.57 -37.88 4.52
N ALA A 29 41.84 -38.00 5.82
CA ALA A 29 41.13 -37.29 6.84
C ALA A 29 41.58 -35.83 6.81
N ALA A 30 41.30 -35.12 5.73
CA ALA A 30 41.54 -33.71 5.62
C ALA A 30 40.23 -33.06 5.23
N GLY A 31 39.56 -32.54 6.25
CA GLY A 31 38.77 -31.30 6.14
C GLY A 31 37.65 -31.32 5.10
N VAL A 32 36.56 -32.09 5.32
CA VAL A 32 35.25 -31.58 4.92
C VAL A 32 34.99 -30.39 5.83
N ALA A 33 35.49 -29.23 5.42
CA ALA A 33 34.97 -27.98 5.89
C ALA A 33 33.48 -28.00 5.48
N VAL A 34 32.64 -28.38 6.42
CA VAL A 34 31.24 -28.04 6.39
C VAL A 34 31.23 -26.51 6.40
N ALA A 35 31.26 -25.92 5.21
CA ALA A 35 30.86 -24.56 5.03
C ALA A 35 29.40 -24.55 5.50
N SER A 36 29.23 -24.35 6.79
CA SER A 36 28.00 -23.87 7.37
C SER A 36 27.75 -22.59 6.63
N VAL A 37 26.97 -22.67 5.56
CA VAL A 37 26.27 -21.52 5.00
C VAL A 37 25.37 -21.09 6.15
N ALA A 38 25.95 -20.30 7.06
CA ALA A 38 25.17 -19.41 7.86
C ALA A 38 24.43 -18.56 6.82
N THR A 39 23.24 -19.03 6.43
CA THR A 39 22.21 -18.15 5.91
C THR A 39 22.09 -17.12 7.00
N ALA A 40 22.82 -16.00 6.83
CA ALA A 40 22.54 -14.79 7.56
C ALA A 40 21.07 -14.56 7.27
N LEU A 41 20.19 -14.97 8.18
CA LEU A 41 18.90 -14.37 8.34
C LEU A 41 19.26 -12.90 8.53
N TRP A 42 19.21 -12.17 7.43
CA TRP A 42 19.09 -10.74 7.50
C TRP A 42 17.79 -10.55 8.28
N ALA A 43 17.92 -10.46 9.61
CA ALA A 43 16.87 -9.94 10.43
C ALA A 43 16.54 -8.61 9.78
N GLN A 44 15.46 -8.58 8.99
CA GLN A 44 14.94 -7.36 8.45
C GLN A 44 14.75 -6.52 9.70
N ARG A 45 15.56 -5.46 9.82
CA ARG A 45 15.33 -4.47 10.88
C ARG A 45 13.85 -4.20 10.81
N PRO A 46 13.11 -4.28 11.91
CA PRO A 46 11.71 -3.92 11.90
C PRO A 46 11.69 -2.53 11.25
N VAL A 47 11.04 -2.44 10.09
CA VAL A 47 10.89 -1.17 9.41
C VAL A 47 10.15 -0.32 10.41
N GLU A 48 10.78 0.77 10.87
CA GLU A 48 10.13 1.71 11.78
C GLU A 48 8.85 2.15 11.09
N SER A 49 7.72 1.59 11.52
CA SER A 49 6.43 1.86 10.90
C SER A 49 5.90 3.21 11.35
N ILE A 50 6.23 3.64 12.57
CA ILE A 50 5.75 4.87 13.16
C ILE A 50 6.82 5.95 13.05
N HIS A 51 6.48 7.06 12.40
CA HIS A 51 7.34 8.23 12.22
C HIS A 51 7.07 9.33 13.23
N ASP A 52 5.82 9.44 13.70
CA ASP A 52 5.42 10.36 14.76
C ASP A 52 4.19 9.83 15.48
N ILE A 53 4.11 10.01 16.78
CA ILE A 53 2.96 9.60 17.59
C ILE A 53 2.76 10.58 18.75
N LYS A 54 1.51 10.98 18.96
CA LYS A 54 1.12 11.87 20.05
C LYS A 54 -0.20 11.42 20.66
N GLY A 55 -0.32 11.58 21.98
CA GLY A 55 -1.54 11.25 22.71
C GLY A 55 -1.90 9.76 22.68
N ALA A 56 -3.17 9.45 22.85
CA ALA A 56 -3.64 8.08 22.92
C ALA A 56 -3.86 7.50 21.52
N VAL A 57 -3.02 6.54 21.12
CA VAL A 57 -3.15 5.76 19.88
C VAL A 57 -3.19 4.28 20.22
N ARG A 58 -4.11 3.54 19.61
CA ARG A 58 -4.29 2.10 19.81
C ARG A 58 -4.27 1.36 18.49
N VAL A 59 -3.68 0.18 18.52
CA VAL A 59 -3.74 -0.78 17.41
C VAL A 59 -4.40 -2.05 17.95
N ASN A 60 -5.49 -2.47 17.31
CA ASN A 60 -6.29 -3.62 17.74
C ASN A 60 -6.72 -3.54 19.20
N GLY A 61 -7.03 -2.32 19.66
CA GLY A 61 -7.43 -2.01 21.05
C GLY A 61 -6.29 -1.81 22.04
N ALA A 62 -5.06 -2.23 21.73
CA ALA A 62 -3.89 -2.05 22.60
C ALA A 62 -3.24 -0.67 22.41
N LEU A 63 -2.92 0.02 23.49
CA LEU A 63 -2.16 1.28 23.43
C LEU A 63 -0.75 1.00 22.88
N ILE A 64 -0.30 1.85 21.95
CA ILE A 64 1.00 1.68 21.31
C ILE A 64 1.93 2.86 21.59
N ASN A 65 3.21 2.68 21.24
CA ASN A 65 4.26 3.69 21.23
C ASN A 65 4.98 3.73 19.88
N ASP A 66 6.02 4.52 19.76
CA ASP A 66 6.84 4.72 18.56
C ASP A 66 7.55 3.47 18.02
N LYS A 67 7.67 2.41 18.84
CA LYS A 67 8.28 1.13 18.45
C LYS A 67 7.30 0.13 17.85
N ALA A 68 6.01 0.44 17.84
CA ALA A 68 5.00 -0.44 17.30
C ALA A 68 5.11 -0.53 15.77
N VAL A 69 4.72 -1.68 15.23
CA VAL A 69 4.65 -1.91 13.79
C VAL A 69 3.17 -2.04 13.42
N ILE A 70 2.75 -1.20 12.48
CA ILE A 70 1.40 -1.23 11.90
C ILE A 70 1.47 -1.99 10.58
N GLN A 71 0.52 -2.89 10.36
CA GLN A 71 0.49 -3.77 9.20
C GLN A 71 -0.92 -3.97 8.64
N THR A 72 -1.02 -4.65 7.51
CA THR A 72 -2.32 -5.01 6.92
C THR A 72 -3.10 -5.94 7.87
N GLY A 73 -4.36 -5.65 8.07
CA GLY A 73 -5.25 -6.32 9.03
C GLY A 73 -5.45 -5.57 10.33
N ASP A 74 -4.66 -4.53 10.60
CA ASP A 74 -4.79 -3.75 11.82
C ASP A 74 -5.94 -2.75 11.79
N VAL A 75 -6.47 -2.48 12.98
CA VAL A 75 -7.41 -1.40 13.26
C VAL A 75 -6.70 -0.37 14.13
N ILE A 76 -6.56 0.84 13.62
CA ILE A 76 -5.92 1.96 14.30
C ILE A 76 -7.00 2.90 14.82
N THR A 77 -6.95 3.22 16.11
CA THR A 77 -7.85 4.21 16.71
C THR A 77 -7.05 5.28 17.46
N THR A 78 -7.50 6.52 17.33
CA THR A 78 -6.89 7.66 18.01
C THR A 78 -7.88 8.27 19.01
N GLY A 79 -7.38 8.65 20.17
CA GLY A 79 -8.13 9.40 21.20
C GLY A 79 -8.39 10.85 20.80
N SER A 80 -8.95 11.63 21.74
CA SER A 80 -9.26 13.05 21.52
C SER A 80 -8.00 13.93 21.36
N ASP A 81 -6.85 13.44 21.76
CA ASP A 81 -5.53 14.08 21.68
C ASP A 81 -4.55 13.24 20.83
N GLY A 82 -5.05 12.10 20.29
CA GLY A 82 -4.24 11.12 19.58
C GLY A 82 -3.99 11.51 18.15
N LYS A 83 -2.73 11.42 17.72
CA LYS A 83 -2.29 11.56 16.32
C LYS A 83 -1.19 10.57 16.04
N VAL A 84 -1.11 10.07 14.83
CA VAL A 84 -0.03 9.17 14.42
C VAL A 84 0.32 9.37 12.95
N VAL A 85 1.62 9.32 12.66
CA VAL A 85 2.17 9.23 11.29
C VAL A 85 2.84 7.87 11.17
N PHE A 86 2.43 7.10 10.18
CA PHE A 86 2.94 5.74 10.01
C PHE A 86 3.05 5.32 8.56
N VAL A 87 3.84 4.28 8.32
CA VAL A 87 4.09 3.69 7.00
C VAL A 87 3.68 2.22 7.00
N VAL A 88 3.04 1.79 5.92
CA VAL A 88 2.76 0.39 5.62
C VAL A 88 3.22 0.09 4.19
N GLY A 89 4.29 -0.67 4.05
CA GLY A 89 4.90 -0.92 2.74
C GLY A 89 5.47 0.36 2.11
N GLY A 90 4.96 0.74 0.96
CA GLY A 90 5.35 1.97 0.24
C GLY A 90 4.37 3.12 0.38
N ASP A 91 3.44 3.04 1.33
CA ASP A 91 2.37 4.02 1.56
C ASP A 91 2.52 4.65 2.93
N ALA A 92 2.27 5.94 3.03
CA ALA A 92 2.34 6.67 4.29
C ALA A 92 1.01 7.34 4.63
N PHE A 93 0.76 7.44 5.91
CA PHE A 93 -0.50 7.90 6.49
C PHE A 93 -0.25 8.84 7.66
N PHE A 94 -1.07 9.87 7.79
CA PHE A 94 -1.30 10.48 9.09
C PHE A 94 -2.75 10.31 9.50
N LEU A 95 -3.00 10.03 10.76
CA LEU A 95 -4.32 9.88 11.33
C LEU A 95 -4.53 10.97 12.38
N ARG A 96 -5.64 11.70 12.26
CA ARG A 96 -6.04 12.76 13.18
C ARG A 96 -6.68 12.18 14.44
N GLU A 97 -6.99 13.04 15.38
CA GLU A 97 -7.73 12.70 16.59
C GLU A 97 -9.13 12.14 16.29
N ARG A 98 -9.66 11.31 17.21
CA ARG A 98 -10.98 10.68 17.14
C ARG A 98 -11.23 9.90 15.84
N SER A 99 -10.19 9.28 15.33
CA SER A 99 -10.24 8.53 14.08
C SER A 99 -10.23 7.03 14.32
N GLU A 100 -10.92 6.30 13.44
CA GLU A 100 -10.82 4.84 13.33
C GLU A 100 -10.59 4.47 11.87
N LEU A 101 -9.42 3.90 11.61
CA LEU A 101 -8.98 3.40 10.31
C LEU A 101 -8.68 1.91 10.39
N ARG A 102 -9.24 1.13 9.50
CA ARG A 102 -8.92 -0.29 9.31
C ARG A 102 -8.14 -0.48 8.02
N ILE A 103 -7.00 -1.15 8.12
CA ILE A 103 -6.21 -1.58 6.97
C ILE A 103 -6.64 -3.01 6.66
N GLU A 104 -7.33 -3.22 5.53
CA GLU A 104 -7.83 -4.55 5.17
C GLU A 104 -6.67 -5.50 4.84
N LYS A 105 -6.83 -6.78 5.17
CA LYS A 105 -5.83 -7.80 4.83
C LYS A 105 -5.73 -7.97 3.32
N SER A 106 -4.51 -7.94 2.79
CA SER A 106 -4.28 -8.28 1.39
C SER A 106 -4.52 -9.77 1.16
N MET A 107 -5.40 -10.11 0.23
CA MET A 107 -5.65 -11.51 -0.16
C MET A 107 -4.47 -12.12 -0.93
N SER A 108 -3.58 -11.31 -1.47
CA SER A 108 -2.39 -11.75 -2.23
C SER A 108 -1.16 -12.02 -1.36
N GLY A 109 -1.26 -11.89 -0.04
CA GLY A 109 -0.14 -12.09 0.88
C GLY A 109 0.98 -11.04 0.76
N THR A 110 0.74 -9.96 0.01
CA THR A 110 1.68 -8.85 -0.11
C THR A 110 1.52 -7.89 1.08
N PHE A 111 2.62 -7.27 1.51
CA PHE A 111 2.60 -6.21 2.54
C PHE A 111 2.04 -4.88 2.03
N ALA A 112 1.54 -4.83 0.80
CA ALA A 112 0.97 -3.63 0.21
C ALA A 112 -0.49 -3.44 0.65
N VAL A 113 -0.86 -2.21 0.97
CA VAL A 113 -2.25 -1.86 1.29
C VAL A 113 -3.10 -2.02 0.03
N SER A 114 -4.13 -2.85 0.09
CA SER A 114 -5.08 -3.07 -1.02
C SER A 114 -6.42 -2.40 -0.79
N ALA A 115 -6.83 -2.28 0.46
CA ALA A 115 -8.05 -1.59 0.84
C ALA A 115 -7.94 -0.99 2.24
N LEU A 116 -8.66 0.11 2.44
CA LEU A 116 -8.81 0.82 3.70
C LEU A 116 -10.30 1.01 3.99
N ARG A 117 -10.65 1.00 5.26
CA ARG A 117 -11.97 1.39 5.73
C ARG A 117 -11.83 2.47 6.78
N MET A 118 -12.35 3.65 6.51
CA MET A 118 -12.45 4.75 7.45
C MET A 118 -13.85 4.75 8.07
N ILE A 119 -13.92 4.64 9.37
CA ILE A 119 -15.22 4.64 10.09
C ILE A 119 -15.56 6.04 10.55
N THR A 120 -14.59 6.73 11.13
CA THR A 120 -14.75 8.11 11.64
C THR A 120 -13.41 8.83 11.65
N GLY A 121 -13.45 10.17 11.73
CA GLY A 121 -12.28 11.03 11.86
C GLY A 121 -11.68 11.44 10.52
N ALA A 122 -10.36 11.61 10.48
CA ALA A 122 -9.66 12.13 9.32
C ALA A 122 -8.29 11.49 9.11
N VAL A 123 -7.94 11.28 7.84
CA VAL A 123 -6.68 10.67 7.42
C VAL A 123 -6.13 11.35 6.17
N GLY A 124 -4.83 11.67 6.19
CA GLY A 124 -4.07 12.00 5.00
C GLY A 124 -3.24 10.79 4.57
N MET A 125 -3.11 10.60 3.26
CA MET A 125 -2.53 9.39 2.68
C MET A 125 -1.74 9.72 1.42
N VAL A 126 -0.62 9.02 1.24
CA VAL A 126 0.11 8.99 -0.02
C VAL A 126 0.39 7.56 -0.41
N PHE A 127 0.11 7.24 -1.67
CA PHE A 127 0.26 5.90 -2.20
C PHE A 127 1.37 5.82 -3.24
N GLY A 128 2.16 4.76 -3.16
CA GLY A 128 3.13 4.43 -4.20
C GLY A 128 2.45 4.07 -5.52
N ARG A 129 3.17 4.29 -6.63
CA ARG A 129 2.72 3.80 -7.95
C ARG A 129 2.61 2.28 -7.94
N ARG A 130 1.54 1.76 -8.46
CA ARG A 130 1.26 0.33 -8.52
C ARG A 130 0.82 -0.08 -9.91
N SER A 131 1.37 -1.20 -10.38
CA SER A 131 0.79 -1.95 -11.49
C SER A 131 -0.29 -2.86 -10.92
N GLY A 132 -1.53 -2.77 -11.36
CA GLY A 132 -2.61 -3.64 -10.92
C GLY A 132 -3.86 -2.90 -10.45
N ALA A 133 -4.64 -3.54 -9.58
CA ALA A 133 -5.88 -2.98 -9.07
C ALA A 133 -5.63 -1.71 -8.24
N PRO A 134 -6.52 -0.70 -8.31
CA PRO A 134 -6.45 0.48 -7.47
C PRO A 134 -6.59 0.11 -5.99
N VAL A 135 -6.05 0.94 -5.10
CA VAL A 135 -6.36 0.85 -3.67
C VAL A 135 -7.80 1.31 -3.47
N SER A 136 -8.60 0.49 -2.79
CA SER A 136 -9.98 0.86 -2.45
C SER A 136 -10.01 1.53 -1.07
N ILE A 137 -10.64 2.70 -0.97
CA ILE A 137 -10.94 3.33 0.32
C ILE A 137 -12.44 3.38 0.49
N ASN A 138 -12.92 2.84 1.59
CA ASN A 138 -14.34 2.77 1.91
C ASN A 138 -14.64 3.64 3.13
N THR A 139 -15.62 4.51 3.00
CA THR A 139 -16.22 5.31 4.09
C THR A 139 -17.72 5.01 4.16
N PRO A 140 -18.45 5.57 5.13
CA PRO A 140 -19.91 5.42 5.16
C PRO A 140 -20.62 5.97 3.92
N THR A 141 -20.06 6.94 3.21
CA THR A 141 -20.75 7.64 2.10
C THR A 141 -20.10 7.40 0.73
N VAL A 142 -18.81 7.06 0.66
CA VAL A 142 -18.07 6.94 -0.59
C VAL A 142 -17.13 5.75 -0.60
N THR A 143 -17.01 5.12 -1.76
CA THR A 143 -15.91 4.25 -2.13
C THR A 143 -15.01 5.00 -3.11
N ALA A 144 -13.71 5.10 -2.79
CA ALA A 144 -12.72 5.73 -3.64
C ALA A 144 -11.72 4.69 -4.18
N GLY A 145 -11.53 4.69 -5.50
CA GLY A 145 -10.50 3.90 -6.18
C GLY A 145 -9.28 4.77 -6.48
N ILE A 146 -8.10 4.41 -5.95
CA ILE A 146 -6.89 5.24 -5.98
C ILE A 146 -5.78 4.57 -6.76
N ARG A 147 -5.11 5.34 -7.63
CA ARG A 147 -3.94 4.89 -8.40
C ARG A 147 -2.77 5.86 -8.21
N GLY A 148 -1.91 5.60 -7.20
CA GLY A 148 -0.66 6.34 -6.99
C GLY A 148 -0.86 7.85 -6.78
N THR A 149 -1.46 8.24 -5.69
CA THR A 149 -2.07 9.55 -5.44
C THR A 149 -1.80 9.98 -4.00
N GLY A 150 -1.77 11.30 -3.77
CA GLY A 150 -1.93 11.90 -2.45
C GLY A 150 -3.36 12.37 -2.25
N CYS A 151 -3.97 12.01 -1.13
CA CYS A 151 -5.32 12.43 -0.79
C CYS A 151 -5.52 12.60 0.72
N TYR A 152 -6.52 13.38 1.04
CA TYR A 152 -7.02 13.56 2.40
C TYR A 152 -8.51 13.30 2.43
N MET A 153 -8.98 12.66 3.49
CA MET A 153 -10.41 12.52 3.72
C MET A 153 -10.79 12.70 5.17
N GLU A 154 -12.02 13.13 5.39
CA GLU A 154 -12.61 13.34 6.70
C GLU A 154 -14.10 12.99 6.66
N THR A 155 -14.55 12.20 7.63
CA THR A 155 -15.97 11.90 7.82
C THR A 155 -16.64 13.07 8.55
N ARG A 156 -17.69 13.65 7.97
CA ARG A 156 -18.40 14.84 8.46
C ARG A 156 -19.90 14.56 8.57
N GLY A 157 -20.29 13.82 9.61
CA GLY A 157 -21.70 13.50 9.82
C GLY A 157 -22.29 12.70 8.66
N ASP A 158 -23.12 13.35 7.83
CA ASP A 158 -23.80 12.77 6.69
C ASP A 158 -23.01 12.83 5.37
N ALA A 159 -21.78 13.33 5.41
CA ALA A 159 -20.88 13.45 4.26
C ALA A 159 -19.46 12.97 4.55
N THR A 160 -18.73 12.68 3.48
CA THR A 160 -17.28 12.57 3.51
C THR A 160 -16.69 13.73 2.69
N TYR A 161 -15.83 14.54 3.33
CA TYR A 161 -14.94 15.44 2.63
C TYR A 161 -13.77 14.62 2.08
N PHE A 162 -13.56 14.70 0.77
CA PHE A 162 -12.51 13.95 0.08
C PHE A 162 -11.71 14.91 -0.81
N CYS A 163 -10.46 15.16 -0.45
CA CYS A 163 -9.57 16.01 -1.25
C CYS A 163 -8.57 15.14 -2.04
N THR A 164 -8.63 15.22 -3.36
CA THR A 164 -7.55 14.74 -4.23
C THR A 164 -6.46 15.78 -4.22
N CYS A 165 -5.38 15.55 -3.45
CA CYS A 165 -4.30 16.51 -3.36
C CYS A 165 -3.46 16.52 -4.64
N TYR A 166 -3.21 15.36 -5.24
CA TYR A 166 -2.63 15.17 -6.58
C TYR A 166 -2.90 13.75 -7.08
N GLY A 167 -2.82 13.57 -8.39
CA GLY A 167 -3.10 12.30 -9.05
C GLY A 167 -4.52 12.15 -9.53
N ALA A 168 -5.03 10.93 -9.58
CA ALA A 168 -6.39 10.64 -10.04
C ALA A 168 -7.11 9.64 -9.13
N ILE A 169 -8.38 9.92 -8.85
CA ILE A 169 -9.24 9.14 -7.97
C ILE A 169 -10.60 8.98 -8.64
N GLU A 170 -11.18 7.77 -8.57
CA GLU A 170 -12.59 7.54 -8.89
C GLU A 170 -13.40 7.51 -7.58
N LEU A 171 -14.33 8.42 -7.41
CA LEU A 171 -15.30 8.41 -6.32
C LEU A 171 -16.59 7.75 -6.77
N THR A 172 -17.15 6.88 -5.93
CA THR A 172 -18.44 6.22 -6.16
C THR A 172 -19.27 6.32 -4.90
N GLY A 173 -20.47 6.84 -5.01
CA GLY A 173 -21.43 6.94 -3.90
C GLY A 173 -21.81 5.54 -3.38
N VAL A 174 -21.82 5.36 -2.04
CA VAL A 174 -22.16 4.05 -1.44
C VAL A 174 -23.64 3.73 -1.65
N LYS A 175 -24.55 4.70 -1.48
CA LYS A 175 -25.98 4.50 -1.64
C LYS A 175 -26.46 4.50 -3.08
N ASP A 176 -25.75 5.19 -3.97
CA ASP A 176 -26.02 5.19 -5.41
C ASP A 176 -24.71 4.92 -6.19
N PRO A 177 -24.39 3.67 -6.47
CA PRO A 177 -23.18 3.32 -7.23
C PRO A 177 -23.17 3.80 -8.68
N GLY A 178 -24.32 4.28 -9.20
CA GLY A 178 -24.39 4.97 -10.49
C GLY A 178 -23.76 6.36 -10.46
N GLN A 179 -23.66 6.96 -9.30
CA GLN A 179 -23.00 8.26 -9.09
C GLN A 179 -21.50 8.07 -8.96
N LYS A 180 -20.81 8.33 -10.06
CA LYS A 180 -19.35 8.20 -10.15
C LYS A 180 -18.74 9.48 -10.68
N GLU A 181 -17.59 9.85 -10.14
CA GLU A 181 -16.80 10.97 -10.64
C GLU A 181 -15.30 10.63 -10.60
N ILE A 182 -14.62 10.86 -11.72
CA ILE A 182 -13.15 10.76 -11.77
C ILE A 182 -12.59 12.16 -11.56
N ILE A 183 -11.75 12.30 -10.55
CA ILE A 183 -11.14 13.56 -10.16
C ILE A 183 -9.64 13.44 -10.41
N ALA A 184 -9.15 14.21 -11.37
CA ALA A 184 -7.72 14.41 -11.58
C ALA A 184 -7.32 15.77 -11.01
N ALA A 185 -6.24 15.79 -10.22
CA ALA A 185 -5.74 17.01 -9.60
C ALA A 185 -4.22 17.11 -9.72
N SER A 186 -3.74 18.32 -9.91
CA SER A 186 -2.33 18.67 -9.73
C SER A 186 -2.07 19.25 -8.33
N HIS A 187 -3.10 19.87 -7.75
CA HIS A 187 -3.07 20.51 -6.45
C HIS A 187 -4.50 20.66 -5.92
N HIS A 188 -4.80 20.05 -4.81
CA HIS A 188 -6.04 20.06 -4.02
C HIS A 188 -7.35 20.29 -4.78
N ARG A 189 -8.08 19.22 -5.03
CA ARG A 189 -9.43 19.26 -5.62
C ARG A 189 -10.40 18.51 -4.72
N PRO A 190 -11.04 19.20 -3.76
CA PRO A 190 -11.92 18.56 -2.81
C PRO A 190 -13.33 18.39 -3.33
N LYS A 191 -13.98 17.35 -2.82
CA LYS A 191 -15.40 17.04 -2.99
C LYS A 191 -16.05 16.75 -1.64
N LEU A 192 -17.34 17.02 -1.53
CA LEU A 192 -18.21 16.45 -0.52
C LEU A 192 -19.05 15.36 -1.14
N VAL A 193 -19.05 14.17 -0.52
CA VAL A 193 -19.87 13.03 -0.94
C VAL A 193 -20.88 12.76 0.16
N TYR A 194 -22.14 13.01 -0.15
CA TYR A 194 -23.23 12.94 0.80
C TYR A 194 -23.83 11.54 0.91
N ASN A 195 -24.44 11.27 2.04
CA ASN A 195 -25.24 10.10 2.33
C ASN A 195 -26.65 10.16 1.70
N GLU A 196 -27.16 11.37 1.47
CA GLU A 196 -28.39 11.69 0.79
C GLU A 196 -28.11 12.85 -0.18
N PRO A 197 -28.75 12.91 -1.35
CA PRO A 197 -28.44 13.95 -2.33
C PRO A 197 -28.80 15.34 -1.78
N ARG A 198 -27.95 16.32 -2.08
CA ARG A 198 -28.18 17.74 -1.85
C ARG A 198 -28.48 18.39 -3.20
N ASP A 199 -29.67 19.00 -3.35
CA ASP A 199 -30.16 19.55 -4.63
C ASP A 199 -30.03 18.56 -5.81
N GLY A 200 -30.30 17.27 -5.52
CA GLY A 200 -30.23 16.19 -6.49
C GLY A 200 -28.82 15.67 -6.77
N GLN A 201 -27.80 16.19 -6.11
CA GLN A 201 -26.38 15.78 -6.28
C GLN A 201 -25.85 15.03 -5.07
N TRP A 202 -25.19 13.92 -5.31
CA TRP A 202 -24.50 13.12 -4.28
C TRP A 202 -23.06 13.57 -4.08
N ILE A 203 -22.40 14.03 -5.16
CA ILE A 203 -21.02 14.47 -5.16
C ILE A 203 -21.02 15.94 -5.60
N VAL A 204 -20.53 16.82 -4.75
CA VAL A 204 -20.47 18.25 -5.04
C VAL A 204 -19.07 18.80 -4.84
N ASP A 205 -18.75 19.89 -5.56
CA ASP A 205 -17.49 20.60 -5.34
C ASP A 205 -17.46 21.18 -3.92
N ALA A 206 -16.29 21.14 -3.32
CA ALA A 206 -16.02 21.73 -2.02
C ALA A 206 -14.89 22.76 -2.12
N THR A 207 -14.81 23.63 -1.12
CA THR A 207 -13.65 24.52 -0.98
C THR A 207 -12.50 23.80 -0.30
N VAL A 208 -11.27 24.11 -0.69
CA VAL A 208 -10.09 23.68 0.05
C VAL A 208 -10.15 24.33 1.43
N ASP A 209 -10.11 23.51 2.47
CA ASP A 209 -10.08 23.98 3.85
C ASP A 209 -8.69 23.72 4.48
N ASN A 210 -8.47 24.28 5.66
CA ASN A 210 -7.19 24.19 6.36
C ASN A 210 -7.02 22.89 7.17
N THR A 211 -7.77 21.85 6.86
CA THR A 211 -7.72 20.57 7.61
C THR A 211 -6.47 19.76 7.30
N HIS A 212 -5.81 20.05 6.18
CA HIS A 212 -4.51 19.49 5.81
C HIS A 212 -3.72 20.50 4.97
N THR A 213 -2.39 20.34 4.92
CA THR A 213 -1.46 21.27 4.28
C THR A 213 -0.56 20.57 3.27
N ASP A 214 0.00 21.34 2.33
CA ASP A 214 1.06 20.89 1.41
C ASP A 214 2.25 20.29 2.16
N GLY A 215 2.62 20.91 3.28
CA GLY A 215 3.72 20.44 4.11
C GLY A 215 3.47 19.07 4.72
N GLU A 216 2.24 18.79 5.15
CA GLU A 216 1.86 17.46 5.68
C GLU A 216 1.86 16.40 4.59
N MET A 217 1.40 16.73 3.39
CA MET A 217 1.45 15.79 2.27
C MET A 217 2.90 15.51 1.83
N ASP A 218 3.77 16.54 1.78
CA ASP A 218 5.19 16.36 1.49
C ASP A 218 5.91 15.59 2.62
N MET A 219 5.53 15.77 3.86
CA MET A 219 6.03 15.00 5.00
C MET A 219 5.69 13.50 4.82
N LEU A 220 4.48 13.15 4.44
CA LEU A 220 4.11 11.77 4.14
C LEU A 220 4.93 11.19 2.97
N GLU A 221 5.11 11.95 1.91
CA GLU A 221 5.95 11.52 0.78
C GLU A 221 7.40 11.28 1.20
N LYS A 222 7.95 12.12 2.08
CA LYS A 222 9.29 11.93 2.64
C LYS A 222 9.42 10.67 3.48
N CYS A 223 8.38 10.28 4.23
CA CYS A 223 8.37 9.03 5.00
C CYS A 223 8.60 7.80 4.11
N VAL A 224 8.29 7.90 2.82
CA VAL A 224 8.46 6.82 1.84
C VAL A 224 9.49 7.17 0.75
N GLY A 225 10.39 8.12 1.04
CA GLY A 225 11.53 8.48 0.20
C GLY A 225 11.18 9.26 -1.07
N ARG A 226 10.03 9.95 -1.09
CA ARG A 226 9.54 10.74 -2.22
C ARG A 226 9.37 12.22 -1.84
N ARG A 227 8.87 13.02 -2.79
CA ARG A 227 8.46 14.40 -2.60
C ARG A 227 7.10 14.62 -3.26
N ALA A 228 6.30 15.49 -2.68
CA ALA A 228 5.05 15.91 -3.30
C ALA A 228 5.32 16.63 -4.63
N PRO A 229 4.48 16.47 -5.67
CA PRO A 229 4.75 16.97 -7.02
C PRO A 229 5.03 18.49 -7.10
N TRP A 230 4.35 19.28 -6.29
CA TRP A 230 4.55 20.74 -6.26
C TRP A 230 5.90 21.21 -5.66
N PHE A 231 6.60 20.32 -4.93
CA PHE A 231 7.93 20.59 -4.40
C PHE A 231 9.06 20.11 -5.33
N THR A 232 8.77 19.32 -6.34
CA THR A 232 9.78 18.77 -7.25
C THR A 232 9.97 19.58 -8.51
N GLY A 233 9.05 20.51 -8.83
CA GLY A 233 8.99 21.17 -10.12
C GLY A 233 8.72 20.24 -11.30
N GLN A 234 8.49 18.95 -11.04
CA GLN A 234 8.15 17.97 -12.07
C GLN A 234 6.67 18.10 -12.48
N PRO A 235 6.35 17.94 -13.76
CA PRO A 235 4.97 17.82 -14.19
C PRO A 235 4.27 16.69 -13.42
N ASN A 236 3.02 16.92 -13.01
CA ASN A 236 2.25 15.84 -12.39
C ASN A 236 2.08 14.71 -13.41
N PRO A 237 2.63 13.51 -13.15
CA PRO A 237 2.58 12.41 -14.11
C PRO A 237 1.16 11.88 -14.36
N TYR A 238 0.16 12.37 -13.64
CA TYR A 238 -1.26 12.00 -13.77
C TYR A 238 -2.09 13.05 -14.53
N GLN A 239 -1.49 14.12 -15.05
CA GLN A 239 -2.20 15.15 -15.85
C GLN A 239 -2.45 14.74 -17.31
N ASN A 240 -1.86 13.64 -17.81
CA ASN A 240 -1.88 13.26 -19.21
C ASN A 240 -2.57 11.90 -19.46
N ASN A 241 -3.71 11.65 -18.84
CA ASN A 241 -4.61 10.54 -19.23
C ASN A 241 -6.06 10.96 -19.16
#